data_90fab4049d4f952cb5976e481e7f449d
#
_entry.id   90fab4049d4f952cb5976e481e7f449d
#
_cell.length_a   1.000
_cell.length_b   1.000
_cell.length_c   1.000
_cell.angle_alpha   90.00
_cell.angle_beta   90.00
_cell.angle_gamma   90.00
#
_symmetry.space_group_name_H-M   'P 1'
#
loop_
_entity.id
_entity.type
_entity.pdbx_description
1 polymer ?
#
loop_
_entity_poly.entity_id
_entity_poly.type
_entity_poly.pdbx_seq_one_letter_code
_entity_poly.pdbx_strand_id
1 'polypeptide(L)'
;MSICKRTFRNIQGRIAFAAAVALLIAPGTLALMAAAFDSADYSEKVGQQYNFVFGKNPYLPSQAQLEGQNFISSDAFPTAAYCQKCHEEAHRQWRQSAHANSFRAPFYKKNVDLLIQQKGIEFTRHCEGCHNPIALLSGSLTKNSPIDRSFDEDGITCMVCHSIRKIQNTSGTGSYVMGRPAVMVDPDGNAVTRPVTYDEILNHPKLHSRAVMQDFYRTSEFCAVCHKAFLPKMLNEYKWLRAFAVYDEWQQSSWARQSPLP
;
A
#
# COMPACT_ATOMS: atom_id res chain seq x y z
N MET A 1 -27.86 26.02 58.24
CA MET A 1 -27.76 24.64 57.75
C MET A 1 -28.43 24.44 56.38
N SER A 2 -28.47 25.44 55.49
CA SER A 2 -29.23 25.32 54.23
C SER A 2 -28.39 25.47 52.97
N ILE A 3 -27.11 25.76 53.03
CA ILE A 3 -26.24 26.01 51.85
C ILE A 3 -25.49 24.76 51.39
N CYS A 4 -25.30 23.77 52.26
CA CYS A 4 -24.55 22.55 51.95
C CYS A 4 -25.29 21.51 51.09
N LYS A 5 -26.66 21.53 51.11
CA LYS A 5 -27.46 20.56 50.32
C LYS A 5 -27.66 20.89 48.84
N ARG A 6 -27.43 22.15 48.41
CA ARG A 6 -27.58 22.54 47.00
C ARG A 6 -26.35 22.22 46.14
N THR A 7 -25.17 22.21 46.75
CA THR A 7 -23.92 21.94 46.00
C THR A 7 -23.75 20.47 45.66
N PHE A 8 -24.22 19.56 46.52
CA PHE A 8 -24.13 18.10 46.27
C PHE A 8 -25.05 17.61 45.13
N ARG A 9 -26.24 18.20 44.98
CA ARG A 9 -27.17 17.81 43.90
C ARG A 9 -26.66 18.19 42.50
N ASN A 10 -25.89 19.29 42.40
CA ASN A 10 -25.34 19.73 41.12
C ASN A 10 -24.11 18.92 40.66
N ILE A 11 -23.36 18.34 41.61
CA ILE A 11 -22.20 17.51 41.28
C ILE A 11 -22.64 16.13 40.77
N GLN A 12 -23.65 15.54 41.39
CA GLN A 12 -24.19 14.24 40.92
C GLN A 12 -24.87 14.33 39.55
N GLY A 13 -25.56 15.44 39.25
CA GLY A 13 -26.16 15.67 37.92
C GLY A 13 -25.11 15.85 36.81
N ARG A 14 -23.99 16.49 37.12
CA ARG A 14 -22.89 16.68 36.14
C ARG A 14 -22.09 15.41 35.90
N ILE A 15 -21.89 14.58 36.91
CA ILE A 15 -21.20 13.29 36.75
C ILE A 15 -22.08 12.31 35.95
N ALA A 16 -23.40 12.27 36.22
CA ALA A 16 -24.32 11.44 35.46
C ALA A 16 -24.45 11.87 33.98
N PHE A 17 -24.42 13.19 33.72
CA PHE A 17 -24.45 13.70 32.34
C PHE A 17 -23.14 13.43 31.58
N ALA A 18 -21.97 13.57 32.24
CA ALA A 18 -20.70 13.26 31.66
C ALA A 18 -20.53 11.74 31.36
N ALA A 19 -21.03 10.86 32.23
CA ALA A 19 -21.03 9.43 32.04
C ALA A 19 -21.97 9.00 30.87
N ALA A 20 -23.16 9.64 30.77
CA ALA A 20 -24.09 9.37 29.67
C ALA A 20 -23.58 9.83 28.31
N VAL A 21 -22.86 10.96 28.25
CA VAL A 21 -22.20 11.44 26.99
C VAL A 21 -21.02 10.55 26.61
N ALA A 22 -20.23 10.08 27.58
CA ALA A 22 -19.12 9.15 27.30
C ALA A 22 -19.61 7.77 26.80
N LEU A 23 -20.76 7.29 27.29
CA LEU A 23 -21.36 6.02 26.82
C LEU A 23 -22.01 6.11 25.43
N LEU A 24 -22.37 7.31 24.95
CA LEU A 24 -22.96 7.51 23.63
C LEU A 24 -21.89 7.73 22.53
N ILE A 25 -20.65 8.09 22.92
CA ILE A 25 -19.56 8.31 21.95
C ILE A 25 -18.78 7.01 21.68
N ALA A 26 -18.67 6.10 22.64
CA ALA A 26 -17.86 4.89 22.52
C ALA A 26 -18.34 3.88 21.44
N PRO A 27 -19.64 3.60 21.23
CA PRO A 27 -20.06 2.67 20.18
C PRO A 27 -20.01 3.29 18.77
N GLY A 28 -20.13 4.60 18.64
CA GLY A 28 -20.12 5.26 17.34
C GLY A 28 -18.75 5.32 16.70
N THR A 29 -17.70 5.51 17.48
CA THR A 29 -16.32 5.56 16.97
C THR A 29 -15.76 4.19 16.60
N LEU A 30 -16.14 3.12 17.32
CA LEU A 30 -15.79 1.75 16.93
C LEU A 30 -16.52 1.31 15.65
N ALA A 31 -17.79 1.69 15.47
CA ALA A 31 -18.55 1.36 14.28
C ALA A 31 -18.05 2.12 13.04
N LEU A 32 -17.57 3.37 13.16
CA LEU A 32 -16.96 4.11 12.05
C LEU A 32 -15.61 3.50 11.62
N MET A 33 -14.80 3.00 12.54
CA MET A 33 -13.54 2.32 12.19
C MET A 33 -13.76 0.94 11.54
N ALA A 34 -14.81 0.20 11.90
CA ALA A 34 -15.15 -1.07 11.26
C ALA A 34 -15.69 -0.89 9.83
N ALA A 35 -16.45 0.17 9.57
CA ALA A 35 -17.00 0.47 8.24
C ALA A 35 -15.93 0.92 7.21
N ALA A 36 -14.78 1.42 7.66
CA ALA A 36 -13.70 1.85 6.77
C ALA A 36 -12.95 0.69 6.09
N PHE A 37 -13.20 -0.56 6.46
CA PHE A 37 -12.51 -1.74 5.96
C PHE A 37 -13.33 -2.60 4.97
N ASP A 38 -14.51 -2.21 4.58
CA ASP A 38 -15.22 -2.92 3.50
C ASP A 38 -14.60 -2.57 2.14
N SER A 39 -13.75 -3.50 1.68
CA SER A 39 -12.95 -3.30 0.48
C SER A 39 -13.77 -3.29 -0.81
N ALA A 40 -14.92 -3.95 -0.83
CA ALA A 40 -15.80 -3.99 -2.00
C ALA A 40 -16.48 -2.63 -2.20
N ASP A 41 -17.03 -2.06 -1.14
CA ASP A 41 -17.64 -0.73 -1.16
C ASP A 41 -16.63 0.36 -1.52
N TYR A 42 -15.40 0.30 -0.98
CA TYR A 42 -14.32 1.21 -1.37
C TYR A 42 -14.00 1.12 -2.86
N SER A 43 -13.79 -0.09 -3.37
CA SER A 43 -13.44 -0.32 -4.77
C SER A 43 -14.53 0.17 -5.73
N GLU A 44 -15.79 -0.02 -5.37
CA GLU A 44 -16.94 0.47 -6.15
C GLU A 44 -17.00 2.01 -6.16
N LYS A 45 -16.92 2.65 -5.00
CA LYS A 45 -16.93 4.11 -4.86
C LYS A 45 -15.81 4.78 -5.65
N VAL A 46 -14.60 4.25 -5.55
CA VAL A 46 -13.46 4.76 -6.33
C VAL A 46 -13.70 4.54 -7.81
N GLY A 47 -14.17 3.37 -8.22
CA GLY A 47 -14.43 3.02 -9.61
C GLY A 47 -15.43 3.92 -10.30
N GLN A 48 -16.47 4.39 -9.59
CA GLN A 48 -17.48 5.31 -10.12
C GLN A 48 -16.91 6.69 -10.48
N GLN A 49 -15.82 7.12 -9.82
CA GLN A 49 -15.21 8.43 -10.01
C GLN A 49 -13.87 8.36 -10.77
N TYR A 50 -13.39 7.15 -11.04
CA TYR A 50 -12.09 6.92 -11.64
C TYR A 50 -12.13 7.13 -13.15
N ASN A 51 -11.12 7.81 -13.70
CA ASN A 51 -11.02 7.96 -15.14
C ASN A 51 -10.12 6.88 -15.76
N PHE A 52 -10.69 6.07 -16.62
CA PHE A 52 -10.05 4.95 -17.31
C PHE A 52 -9.40 5.40 -18.62
N VAL A 53 -8.49 6.37 -18.56
CA VAL A 53 -7.88 7.04 -19.73
C VAL A 53 -7.20 6.07 -20.70
N PHE A 54 -6.58 5.01 -20.18
CA PHE A 54 -5.80 4.06 -20.97
C PHE A 54 -6.52 2.74 -21.25
N GLY A 55 -7.77 2.57 -20.84
CA GLY A 55 -8.56 1.36 -21.06
C GLY A 55 -9.16 0.79 -19.76
N LYS A 56 -9.72 -0.42 -19.83
CA LYS A 56 -10.49 -1.01 -18.73
C LYS A 56 -9.66 -1.37 -17.49
N ASN A 57 -8.38 -1.69 -17.64
CA ASN A 57 -7.50 -1.92 -16.51
C ASN A 57 -7.14 -0.56 -15.89
N PRO A 58 -7.52 -0.30 -14.61
CA PRO A 58 -7.32 1.01 -13.98
C PRO A 58 -5.85 1.39 -13.82
N TYR A 59 -4.95 0.43 -13.82
CA TYR A 59 -3.53 0.62 -13.54
C TYR A 59 -2.70 0.96 -14.76
N LEU A 60 -3.27 0.79 -15.96
CA LEU A 60 -2.55 1.12 -17.18
C LEU A 60 -2.04 2.58 -17.14
N PRO A 61 -0.80 2.81 -17.63
CA PRO A 61 0.08 1.90 -18.37
C PRO A 61 0.98 0.98 -17.52
N SER A 62 0.86 0.98 -16.19
CA SER A 62 1.50 -0.05 -15.36
C SER A 62 0.88 -1.43 -15.64
N GLN A 63 1.67 -2.49 -15.46
CA GLN A 63 1.18 -3.88 -15.55
C GLN A 63 0.69 -4.42 -14.20
N ALA A 64 0.72 -3.61 -13.13
CA ALA A 64 0.23 -4.02 -11.83
C ALA A 64 -1.21 -4.51 -11.89
N GLN A 65 -1.54 -5.47 -11.05
CA GLN A 65 -2.89 -5.99 -10.84
C GLN A 65 -3.17 -6.20 -9.36
N LEU A 66 -4.43 -6.18 -8.99
CA LEU A 66 -4.92 -6.48 -7.66
C LEU A 66 -5.86 -7.69 -7.74
N GLU A 67 -5.74 -8.63 -6.80
CA GLU A 67 -6.63 -9.79 -6.74
C GLU A 67 -8.05 -9.39 -6.32
N GLY A 68 -9.05 -9.90 -7.04
CA GLY A 68 -10.45 -9.89 -6.62
C GLY A 68 -11.18 -8.55 -6.71
N GLN A 69 -10.47 -7.44 -6.92
CA GLN A 69 -11.07 -6.09 -6.98
C GLN A 69 -10.19 -5.11 -7.75
N ASN A 70 -10.75 -3.93 -8.10
CA ASN A 70 -9.99 -2.91 -8.83
C ASN A 70 -9.21 -1.93 -7.94
N PHE A 71 -9.67 -1.69 -6.71
CA PHE A 71 -9.03 -0.72 -5.82
C PHE A 71 -9.07 -1.22 -4.37
N ILE A 72 -8.07 -0.81 -3.59
CA ILE A 72 -7.96 -1.10 -2.16
C ILE A 72 -7.57 0.18 -1.42
N SER A 73 -8.23 0.48 -0.30
CA SER A 73 -7.89 1.66 0.51
C SER A 73 -6.41 1.65 0.91
N SER A 74 -5.78 2.83 0.88
CA SER A 74 -4.44 3.01 1.45
C SER A 74 -4.36 2.59 2.92
N ASP A 75 -5.46 2.74 3.67
CA ASP A 75 -5.55 2.37 5.08
C ASP A 75 -5.51 0.84 5.30
N ALA A 76 -5.71 0.04 4.24
CA ALA A 76 -5.55 -1.40 4.31
C ALA A 76 -4.07 -1.85 4.36
N PHE A 77 -3.13 -0.93 4.08
CA PHE A 77 -1.70 -1.21 4.17
C PHE A 77 -1.17 -0.90 5.57
N PRO A 78 -0.77 -1.92 6.35
CA PRO A 78 -0.04 -1.67 7.60
C PRO A 78 1.17 -0.79 7.36
N THR A 79 1.35 0.22 8.18
CA THR A 79 2.49 1.15 8.06
C THR A 79 3.82 0.47 8.37
N ALA A 80 4.92 1.02 7.88
CA ALA A 80 6.24 0.53 8.23
C ALA A 80 6.51 0.62 9.74
N ALA A 81 5.95 1.63 10.42
CA ALA A 81 6.04 1.78 11.87
C ALA A 81 5.34 0.64 12.65
N TYR A 82 4.26 0.08 12.12
CA TYR A 82 3.64 -1.12 12.71
C TYR A 82 4.61 -2.31 12.70
N CYS A 83 5.30 -2.53 11.58
CA CYS A 83 6.28 -3.62 11.44
C CYS A 83 7.53 -3.40 12.31
N GLN A 84 7.97 -2.14 12.48
CA GLN A 84 9.13 -1.75 13.27
C GLN A 84 9.10 -2.31 14.69
N LYS A 85 7.91 -2.44 15.29
CA LYS A 85 7.74 -2.89 16.68
C LYS A 85 8.45 -4.22 16.98
N CYS A 86 8.49 -5.11 16.00
CA CYS A 86 9.17 -6.42 16.14
C CYS A 86 10.37 -6.57 15.17
N HIS A 87 10.36 -5.84 14.05
CA HIS A 87 11.37 -5.90 13.00
C HIS A 87 12.24 -4.62 12.96
N GLU A 88 12.74 -4.18 14.12
CA GLU A 88 13.45 -2.90 14.28
C GLU A 88 14.64 -2.77 13.33
N GLU A 89 15.50 -3.78 13.26
CA GLU A 89 16.70 -3.75 12.42
C GLU A 89 16.34 -3.76 10.92
N ALA A 90 15.38 -4.57 10.50
CA ALA A 90 14.90 -4.57 9.11
C ALA A 90 14.28 -3.23 8.73
N HIS A 91 13.51 -2.63 9.64
CA HIS A 91 12.95 -1.29 9.44
C HIS A 91 14.05 -0.23 9.32
N ARG A 92 15.08 -0.28 10.17
CA ARG A 92 16.21 0.66 10.13
C ARG A 92 16.95 0.59 8.79
N GLN A 93 17.21 -0.62 8.28
CA GLN A 93 17.88 -0.82 6.99
C GLN A 93 16.98 -0.35 5.84
N TRP A 94 15.70 -0.74 5.84
CA TRP A 94 14.74 -0.29 4.84
C TRP A 94 14.62 1.24 4.81
N ARG A 95 14.53 1.90 5.96
CA ARG A 95 14.35 3.36 6.02
C ARG A 95 15.49 4.14 5.37
N GLN A 96 16.69 3.58 5.35
CA GLN A 96 17.88 4.15 4.70
C GLN A 96 17.99 3.76 3.21
N SER A 97 17.15 2.84 2.73
CA SER A 97 17.23 2.30 1.37
C SER A 97 16.59 3.24 0.34
N ALA A 98 16.94 2.98 -0.93
CA ALA A 98 16.28 3.62 -2.06
C ALA A 98 14.78 3.26 -2.15
N HIS A 99 14.36 2.09 -1.66
CA HIS A 99 12.97 1.68 -1.66
C HIS A 99 12.10 2.59 -0.77
N ALA A 100 12.52 2.87 0.47
CA ALA A 100 11.82 3.81 1.34
C ALA A 100 11.77 5.24 0.78
N ASN A 101 12.72 5.58 -0.08
CA ASN A 101 12.85 6.91 -0.68
C ASN A 101 12.36 6.96 -2.14
N SER A 102 11.78 5.88 -2.66
CA SER A 102 11.46 5.73 -4.09
C SER A 102 10.55 6.83 -4.63
N PHE A 103 9.58 7.31 -3.85
CA PHE A 103 8.68 8.39 -4.26
C PHE A 103 9.21 9.77 -3.87
N ARG A 104 9.78 9.93 -2.67
CA ARG A 104 10.17 11.24 -2.13
C ARG A 104 11.54 11.75 -2.58
N ALA A 105 12.30 10.95 -3.35
CA ALA A 105 13.56 11.41 -3.92
C ALA A 105 13.33 12.69 -4.75
N PRO A 106 14.09 13.79 -4.52
CA PRO A 106 13.78 15.09 -5.11
C PRO A 106 13.72 15.07 -6.64
N PHE A 107 14.63 14.34 -7.28
CA PHE A 107 14.63 14.19 -8.74
C PHE A 107 13.38 13.47 -9.24
N TYR A 108 12.96 12.43 -8.54
CA TYR A 108 11.77 11.68 -8.92
C TYR A 108 10.53 12.57 -8.77
N LYS A 109 10.32 13.20 -7.61
CA LYS A 109 9.19 14.15 -7.39
C LYS A 109 9.14 15.22 -8.45
N LYS A 110 10.29 15.83 -8.78
CA LYS A 110 10.33 16.88 -9.81
C LYS A 110 9.88 16.38 -11.18
N ASN A 111 10.28 15.17 -11.56
CA ASN A 111 9.84 14.57 -12.83
C ASN A 111 8.36 14.22 -12.82
N VAL A 112 7.83 13.69 -11.71
CA VAL A 112 6.40 13.42 -11.54
C VAL A 112 5.59 14.71 -11.64
N ASP A 113 6.01 15.78 -10.94
CA ASP A 113 5.33 17.07 -10.99
C ASP A 113 5.30 17.66 -12.41
N LEU A 114 6.39 17.56 -13.15
CA LEU A 114 6.46 18.00 -14.54
C LEU A 114 5.54 17.17 -15.44
N LEU A 115 5.51 15.85 -15.24
CA LEU A 115 4.62 14.96 -15.99
C LEU A 115 3.15 15.27 -15.71
N ILE A 116 2.79 15.52 -14.45
CA ILE A 116 1.43 15.92 -14.06
C ILE A 116 1.04 17.24 -14.75
N GLN A 117 1.93 18.22 -14.74
CA GLN A 117 1.69 19.54 -15.38
C GLN A 117 1.50 19.42 -16.90
N GLN A 118 2.26 18.55 -17.55
CA GLN A 118 2.27 18.42 -19.02
C GLN A 118 1.19 17.49 -19.57
N LYS A 119 0.91 16.38 -18.87
CA LYS A 119 0.09 15.28 -19.38
C LYS A 119 -1.08 14.90 -18.47
N GLY A 120 -1.04 15.25 -17.19
CA GLY A 120 -2.01 14.85 -16.18
C GLY A 120 -1.50 13.74 -15.28
N ILE A 121 -2.13 13.63 -14.09
CA ILE A 121 -1.74 12.67 -13.05
C ILE A 121 -1.89 11.21 -13.51
N GLU A 122 -2.77 10.94 -14.44
CA GLU A 122 -3.03 9.59 -14.96
C GLU A 122 -1.81 8.98 -15.65
N PHE A 123 -0.95 9.83 -16.24
CA PHE A 123 0.28 9.40 -16.87
C PHE A 123 1.32 8.91 -15.86
N THR A 124 1.23 9.33 -14.58
CA THR A 124 2.12 8.87 -13.53
C THR A 124 1.85 7.41 -13.13
N ARG A 125 0.70 6.82 -13.47
CA ARG A 125 0.39 5.40 -13.22
C ARG A 125 1.49 4.47 -13.71
N HIS A 126 2.16 4.85 -14.79
CA HIS A 126 3.32 4.10 -15.30
C HIS A 126 4.48 4.05 -14.30
N CYS A 127 4.75 5.17 -13.65
CA CYS A 127 5.84 5.32 -12.69
C CYS A 127 5.48 4.70 -11.33
N GLU A 128 4.23 4.95 -10.89
CA GLU A 128 3.81 4.63 -9.52
C GLU A 128 3.59 3.13 -9.28
N GLY A 129 3.50 2.33 -10.32
CA GLY A 129 3.55 0.87 -10.19
C GLY A 129 4.82 0.33 -9.55
N CYS A 130 5.93 1.11 -9.62
CA CYS A 130 7.22 0.78 -9.05
C CYS A 130 7.68 1.77 -7.96
N HIS A 131 7.21 3.01 -7.95
CA HIS A 131 7.67 4.03 -7.03
C HIS A 131 6.71 4.31 -5.87
N ASN A 132 5.39 4.17 -6.11
CA ASN A 132 4.35 4.32 -5.10
C ASN A 132 3.14 3.42 -5.40
N PRO A 133 3.26 2.10 -5.27
CA PRO A 133 2.17 1.16 -5.56
C PRO A 133 0.90 1.42 -4.75
N ILE A 134 1.01 1.96 -3.55
CA ILE A 134 -0.15 2.32 -2.73
C ILE A 134 -0.99 3.37 -3.45
N ALA A 135 -0.37 4.42 -3.98
CA ALA A 135 -1.09 5.45 -4.75
C ALA A 135 -1.79 4.87 -5.98
N LEU A 136 -1.13 3.97 -6.70
CA LEU A 136 -1.70 3.32 -7.87
C LEU A 136 -2.89 2.44 -7.51
N LEU A 137 -2.71 1.53 -6.54
CA LEU A 137 -3.70 0.51 -6.18
C LEU A 137 -4.87 1.07 -5.36
N SER A 138 -4.69 2.20 -4.70
CA SER A 138 -5.78 2.90 -4.01
C SER A 138 -6.65 3.76 -4.94
N GLY A 139 -6.30 3.88 -6.23
CA GLY A 139 -7.01 4.76 -7.15
C GLY A 139 -6.72 6.24 -6.93
N SER A 140 -5.65 6.57 -6.21
CA SER A 140 -5.24 7.94 -5.90
C SER A 140 -4.45 8.61 -7.03
N LEU A 141 -4.60 8.14 -8.29
CA LEU A 141 -3.96 8.69 -9.47
C LEU A 141 -5.01 9.03 -10.54
N THR A 142 -5.95 9.89 -10.16
CA THR A 142 -6.99 10.42 -11.02
C THR A 142 -7.12 11.93 -10.83
N LYS A 143 -7.73 12.62 -11.79
CA LYS A 143 -7.72 14.09 -11.94
C LYS A 143 -7.98 14.90 -10.65
N ASN A 144 -8.82 14.37 -9.76
CA ASN A 144 -9.21 15.04 -8.52
C ASN A 144 -8.45 14.52 -7.28
N SER A 145 -7.48 13.64 -7.47
CA SER A 145 -6.70 13.10 -6.35
C SER A 145 -5.74 14.15 -5.79
N PRO A 146 -5.55 14.20 -4.47
CA PRO A 146 -4.50 15.00 -3.87
C PRO A 146 -3.13 14.49 -4.33
N ILE A 147 -2.17 15.39 -4.46
CA ILE A 147 -0.78 15.07 -4.84
C ILE A 147 0.16 14.96 -3.64
N ASP A 148 -0.32 15.28 -2.43
CA ASP A 148 0.34 15.11 -1.15
C ASP A 148 -0.49 14.18 -0.27
N ARG A 149 0.01 12.95 -0.02
CA ARG A 149 -0.68 11.89 0.72
C ARG A 149 0.25 11.36 1.81
N SER A 150 -0.31 11.00 2.95
CA SER A 150 0.47 10.56 4.12
C SER A 150 1.34 9.31 3.84
N PHE A 151 0.89 8.41 2.96
CA PHE A 151 1.63 7.21 2.60
C PHE A 151 2.75 7.45 1.56
N ASP A 152 2.83 8.63 0.95
CA ASP A 152 3.88 8.98 -0.02
C ASP A 152 5.28 8.97 0.61
N GLU A 153 5.37 9.19 1.93
CA GLU A 153 6.62 9.21 2.67
C GLU A 153 7.32 7.85 2.79
N ASP A 154 6.60 6.76 2.56
CA ASP A 154 7.13 5.40 2.72
C ASP A 154 7.53 4.72 1.40
N GLY A 155 7.17 5.28 0.25
CA GLY A 155 7.54 4.74 -1.07
C GLY A 155 7.19 3.26 -1.21
N ILE A 156 8.20 2.40 -1.42
CA ILE A 156 8.05 0.94 -1.40
C ILE A 156 8.20 0.46 0.04
N THR A 157 7.08 0.45 0.76
CA THR A 157 7.01 0.01 2.16
C THR A 157 7.03 -1.53 2.28
N CYS A 158 7.20 -2.03 3.51
CA CYS A 158 7.25 -3.46 3.81
C CYS A 158 6.08 -4.22 3.16
N MET A 159 4.85 -3.72 3.35
CA MET A 159 3.65 -4.39 2.85
C MET A 159 3.43 -4.26 1.34
N VAL A 160 4.14 -3.39 0.64
CA VAL A 160 4.15 -3.41 -0.83
C VAL A 160 4.78 -4.72 -1.31
N CYS A 161 5.99 -5.06 -0.85
CA CYS A 161 6.64 -6.31 -1.22
C CYS A 161 5.89 -7.52 -0.65
N HIS A 162 5.56 -7.50 0.64
CA HIS A 162 4.98 -8.64 1.35
C HIS A 162 3.50 -8.92 1.02
N SER A 163 2.86 -8.09 0.18
CA SER A 163 1.51 -8.36 -0.35
C SER A 163 1.51 -8.83 -1.81
N ILE A 164 2.64 -8.85 -2.50
CA ILE A 164 2.73 -9.44 -3.85
C ILE A 164 2.52 -10.95 -3.74
N ARG A 165 1.56 -11.47 -4.51
CA ARG A 165 1.17 -12.88 -4.52
C ARG A 165 1.65 -13.62 -5.76
N LYS A 166 1.93 -12.89 -6.84
CA LYS A 166 2.35 -13.49 -8.10
C LYS A 166 3.21 -12.53 -8.91
N ILE A 167 4.27 -13.07 -9.49
CA ILE A 167 5.02 -12.47 -10.59
C ILE A 167 4.28 -12.82 -11.88
N GLN A 168 3.81 -11.84 -12.63
CA GLN A 168 3.11 -12.11 -13.89
C GLN A 168 4.11 -12.49 -14.99
N ASN A 169 5.18 -11.72 -15.08
CA ASN A 169 6.26 -11.91 -16.03
C ASN A 169 7.46 -11.02 -15.62
N THR A 170 8.57 -11.17 -16.32
CA THR A 170 9.80 -10.40 -16.09
C THR A 170 9.96 -9.24 -17.08
N SER A 171 8.89 -8.70 -17.66
CA SER A 171 8.97 -7.53 -18.53
C SER A 171 9.14 -6.21 -17.79
N GLY A 172 8.89 -6.22 -16.49
CA GLY A 172 8.96 -5.03 -15.64
C GLY A 172 7.69 -4.18 -15.66
N THR A 173 7.83 -2.90 -15.39
CA THR A 173 6.73 -1.92 -15.38
C THR A 173 5.60 -2.30 -14.41
N GLY A 174 5.98 -2.85 -13.24
CA GLY A 174 5.03 -3.28 -12.22
C GLY A 174 4.32 -4.60 -12.54
N SER A 175 4.98 -5.58 -13.20
CA SER A 175 4.37 -6.85 -13.64
C SER A 175 4.11 -7.84 -12.51
N TYR A 176 3.38 -7.42 -11.50
CA TYR A 176 2.98 -8.23 -10.34
C TYR A 176 1.46 -8.25 -10.15
N VAL A 177 1.01 -9.26 -9.42
CA VAL A 177 -0.33 -9.29 -8.83
C VAL A 177 -0.20 -9.12 -7.32
N MET A 178 -0.82 -8.10 -6.78
CA MET A 178 -0.88 -7.86 -5.34
C MET A 178 -2.16 -8.46 -4.78
N GLY A 179 -2.03 -9.20 -3.69
CA GLY A 179 -3.17 -9.61 -2.88
C GLY A 179 -3.54 -8.53 -1.86
N ARG A 180 -4.60 -8.78 -1.10
CA ARG A 180 -4.97 -7.89 0.00
C ARG A 180 -3.85 -7.85 1.04
N PRO A 181 -3.37 -6.65 1.44
CA PRO A 181 -2.39 -6.53 2.51
C PRO A 181 -2.94 -7.09 3.82
N ALA A 182 -2.21 -8.04 4.39
CA ALA A 182 -2.58 -8.65 5.67
C ALA A 182 -1.33 -9.09 6.42
N VAL A 183 -1.28 -8.81 7.70
CA VAL A 183 -0.18 -9.26 8.57
C VAL A 183 -0.41 -10.66 9.14
N MET A 184 -1.60 -11.21 8.97
CA MET A 184 -1.94 -12.56 9.42
C MET A 184 -3.00 -13.17 8.51
N VAL A 185 -2.97 -14.48 8.35
CA VAL A 185 -4.07 -15.25 7.79
C VAL A 185 -4.78 -16.04 8.88
N ASP A 186 -6.03 -16.43 8.63
CA ASP A 186 -6.72 -17.38 9.48
C ASP A 186 -6.19 -18.82 9.26
N PRO A 187 -6.63 -19.83 10.02
CA PRO A 187 -6.24 -21.24 9.82
C PRO A 187 -6.51 -21.75 8.40
N ASP A 188 -7.56 -21.27 7.75
CA ASP A 188 -7.96 -21.64 6.39
C ASP A 188 -7.12 -20.96 5.31
N GLY A 189 -6.34 -19.95 5.67
CA GLY A 189 -5.44 -19.21 4.79
C GLY A 189 -6.00 -17.90 4.24
N ASN A 190 -7.18 -17.46 4.70
CA ASN A 190 -7.76 -16.20 4.28
C ASN A 190 -7.10 -15.03 5.01
N ALA A 191 -6.95 -13.90 4.33
CA ALA A 191 -6.39 -12.68 4.91
C ALA A 191 -7.26 -12.17 6.07
N VAL A 192 -6.65 -11.95 7.24
CA VAL A 192 -7.31 -11.27 8.37
C VAL A 192 -7.35 -9.78 8.06
N THR A 193 -8.55 -9.25 7.86
CA THR A 193 -8.77 -7.86 7.39
C THR A 193 -9.05 -6.85 8.50
N ARG A 194 -9.29 -7.32 9.72
CA ARG A 194 -9.38 -6.48 10.91
C ARG A 194 -8.00 -6.11 11.45
N PRO A 195 -7.90 -5.09 12.31
CA PRO A 195 -6.67 -4.84 13.05
C PRO A 195 -6.22 -6.09 13.82
N VAL A 196 -4.94 -6.41 13.71
CA VAL A 196 -4.28 -7.53 14.40
C VAL A 196 -3.37 -6.96 15.47
N THR A 197 -3.43 -7.49 16.68
CA THR A 197 -2.55 -7.07 17.78
C THR A 197 -1.20 -7.78 17.71
N TYR A 198 -0.18 -7.21 18.34
CA TYR A 198 1.13 -7.86 18.44
C TYR A 198 1.07 -9.18 19.20
N ASP A 199 0.24 -9.28 20.22
CA ASP A 199 0.05 -10.51 21.00
C ASP A 199 -0.57 -11.62 20.15
N GLU A 200 -1.50 -11.31 19.25
CA GLU A 200 -2.04 -12.28 18.29
C GLU A 200 -0.93 -12.82 17.37
N ILE A 201 -0.05 -11.94 16.86
CA ILE A 201 1.08 -12.36 16.02
C ILE A 201 2.03 -13.25 16.80
N LEU A 202 2.39 -12.87 18.04
CA LEU A 202 3.30 -13.63 18.90
C LEU A 202 2.74 -15.01 19.26
N ASN A 203 1.42 -15.09 19.45
CA ASN A 203 0.75 -16.37 19.75
C ASN A 203 0.56 -17.24 18.50
N HIS A 204 0.57 -16.65 17.29
CA HIS A 204 0.33 -17.36 16.03
C HIS A 204 1.39 -17.04 14.95
N PRO A 205 2.70 -17.20 15.22
CA PRO A 205 3.75 -16.75 14.30
C PRO A 205 3.72 -17.46 12.94
N LYS A 206 3.21 -18.69 12.87
CA LYS A 206 3.05 -19.42 11.61
C LYS A 206 1.98 -18.79 10.71
N LEU A 207 0.90 -18.27 11.29
CA LEU A 207 -0.16 -17.59 10.53
C LEU A 207 0.33 -16.23 10.01
N HIS A 208 1.15 -15.53 10.79
CA HIS A 208 1.87 -14.35 10.33
C HIS A 208 2.82 -14.66 9.17
N SER A 209 3.68 -15.65 9.34
CA SER A 209 4.62 -16.05 8.28
C SER A 209 3.90 -16.44 6.98
N ARG A 210 2.80 -17.21 7.06
CA ARG A 210 1.98 -17.56 5.88
C ARG A 210 1.38 -16.33 5.19
N ALA A 211 1.06 -15.28 5.93
CA ALA A 211 0.53 -14.04 5.37
C ALA A 211 1.57 -13.27 4.57
N VAL A 212 2.82 -13.20 5.06
CA VAL A 212 3.82 -12.24 4.57
C VAL A 212 4.98 -12.87 3.81
N MET A 213 5.09 -14.20 3.73
CA MET A 213 6.18 -14.88 3.05
C MET A 213 5.72 -15.65 1.83
N GLN A 214 6.46 -15.49 0.72
CA GLN A 214 6.29 -16.25 -0.51
C GLN A 214 7.66 -16.80 -0.96
N ASP A 215 7.68 -17.99 -1.55
CA ASP A 215 8.92 -18.64 -1.97
C ASP A 215 9.70 -17.81 -3.00
N PHE A 216 9.00 -17.17 -3.92
CA PHE A 216 9.61 -16.36 -4.97
C PHE A 216 10.29 -15.07 -4.47
N TYR A 217 10.11 -14.65 -3.20
CA TYR A 217 10.87 -13.50 -2.66
C TYR A 217 12.38 -13.76 -2.61
N ARG A 218 12.80 -15.03 -2.72
CA ARG A 218 14.21 -15.44 -2.77
C ARG A 218 14.74 -15.55 -4.20
N THR A 219 13.93 -15.23 -5.20
CA THR A 219 14.34 -15.30 -6.61
C THR A 219 14.60 -13.91 -7.18
N SER A 220 15.50 -13.83 -8.14
CA SER A 220 15.80 -12.56 -8.82
C SER A 220 14.65 -12.04 -9.67
N GLU A 221 13.76 -12.93 -10.13
CA GLU A 221 12.56 -12.62 -10.88
C GLU A 221 11.62 -11.71 -10.10
N PHE A 222 11.63 -11.82 -8.75
CA PHE A 222 10.89 -10.90 -7.90
C PHE A 222 11.35 -9.45 -8.07
N CYS A 223 12.64 -9.21 -8.22
CA CYS A 223 13.17 -7.87 -8.48
C CYS A 223 12.81 -7.36 -9.88
N ALA A 224 12.72 -8.25 -10.86
CA ALA A 224 12.43 -7.91 -12.26
C ALA A 224 11.10 -7.18 -12.45
N VAL A 225 10.11 -7.39 -11.59
CA VAL A 225 8.79 -6.75 -11.71
C VAL A 225 8.85 -5.22 -11.69
N CYS A 226 9.89 -4.66 -11.02
CA CYS A 226 10.14 -3.22 -10.92
C CYS A 226 11.50 -2.81 -11.52
N HIS A 227 12.54 -3.65 -11.45
CA HIS A 227 13.89 -3.32 -11.92
C HIS A 227 14.10 -3.54 -13.42
N LYS A 228 13.03 -3.36 -14.18
CA LYS A 228 12.96 -3.33 -15.62
C LYS A 228 11.74 -2.53 -16.06
N ALA A 229 11.83 -1.75 -17.12
CA ALA A 229 10.67 -0.99 -17.59
C ALA A 229 10.71 -0.78 -19.10
N PHE A 230 9.54 -0.54 -19.67
CA PHE A 230 9.34 -0.15 -21.04
C PHE A 230 8.30 0.97 -21.12
N LEU A 231 8.35 1.74 -22.19
CA LEU A 231 7.37 2.77 -22.52
C LEU A 231 6.47 2.23 -23.63
N PRO A 232 5.21 1.91 -23.36
CA PRO A 232 4.28 1.46 -24.38
C PRO A 232 3.85 2.62 -25.26
N LYS A 233 3.35 2.30 -26.47
CA LYS A 233 2.89 3.29 -27.46
C LYS A 233 1.88 4.29 -26.88
N MET A 234 1.03 3.84 -25.96
CA MET A 234 0.01 4.69 -25.33
C MET A 234 0.60 5.85 -24.50
N LEU A 235 1.88 5.77 -24.10
CA LEU A 235 2.55 6.84 -23.36
C LEU A 235 3.27 7.83 -24.27
N ASN A 236 3.90 7.34 -25.37
CA ASN A 236 4.78 8.16 -26.19
C ASN A 236 4.24 8.39 -27.63
N GLU A 237 3.05 7.82 -27.94
CA GLU A 237 2.36 7.96 -29.23
C GLU A 237 3.18 7.45 -30.44
N TYR A 238 4.30 6.79 -30.20
CA TYR A 238 5.24 6.35 -31.24
C TYR A 238 5.32 4.83 -31.34
N LYS A 239 6.07 4.18 -30.44
CA LYS A 239 6.24 2.73 -30.41
C LYS A 239 6.60 2.23 -29.02
N TRP A 240 6.64 0.92 -28.86
CA TRP A 240 7.22 0.32 -27.66
C TRP A 240 8.72 0.60 -27.60
N LEU A 241 9.19 1.11 -26.46
CA LEU A 241 10.60 1.42 -26.20
C LEU A 241 11.01 0.82 -24.87
N ARG A 242 12.20 0.20 -24.82
CA ARG A 242 12.81 -0.16 -23.55
C ARG A 242 13.28 1.11 -22.84
N ALA A 243 12.88 1.28 -21.58
CA ALA A 243 13.30 2.41 -20.75
C ALA A 243 14.60 2.07 -20.01
N PHE A 244 14.59 0.98 -19.24
CA PHE A 244 15.77 0.45 -18.55
C PHE A 244 15.65 -1.06 -18.36
N ALA A 245 16.79 -1.74 -18.10
CA ALA A 245 16.86 -3.19 -18.04
C ALA A 245 17.86 -3.69 -16.98
N VAL A 246 17.84 -3.09 -15.79
CA VAL A 246 18.78 -3.41 -14.70
C VAL A 246 18.78 -4.90 -14.36
N TYR A 247 17.60 -5.54 -14.37
CA TYR A 247 17.50 -6.98 -14.17
C TYR A 247 18.24 -7.80 -15.25
N ASP A 248 18.09 -7.43 -16.53
CA ASP A 248 18.76 -8.14 -17.64
C ASP A 248 20.28 -7.95 -17.57
N GLU A 249 20.74 -6.75 -17.21
CA GLU A 249 22.16 -6.43 -17.02
C GLU A 249 22.75 -7.22 -15.85
N TRP A 250 22.01 -7.33 -14.74
CA TRP A 250 22.41 -8.16 -13.61
C TRP A 250 22.52 -9.64 -14.02
N GLN A 251 21.53 -10.18 -14.74
CA GLN A 251 21.58 -11.57 -15.22
C GLN A 251 22.78 -11.87 -16.11
N GLN A 252 23.25 -10.89 -16.87
CA GLN A 252 24.43 -11.02 -17.71
C GLN A 252 25.75 -10.81 -16.97
N SER A 253 25.70 -10.32 -15.74
CA SER A 253 26.87 -10.07 -14.92
C SER A 253 27.43 -11.36 -14.31
N SER A 254 28.71 -11.31 -13.91
CA SER A 254 29.34 -12.41 -13.14
C SER A 254 28.68 -12.64 -11.77
N TRP A 255 27.99 -11.66 -11.22
CA TRP A 255 27.32 -11.74 -9.93
C TRP A 255 26.12 -12.67 -9.95
N ALA A 256 25.35 -12.70 -11.04
CA ALA A 256 24.20 -13.61 -11.17
C ALA A 256 24.61 -15.09 -11.13
N ARG A 257 25.81 -15.41 -11.62
CA ARG A 257 26.36 -16.78 -11.61
C ARG A 257 26.93 -17.20 -10.27
N GLN A 258 27.19 -16.24 -9.39
CA GLN A 258 27.70 -16.47 -8.02
C GLN A 258 26.60 -16.43 -6.99
N SER A 259 25.37 -16.09 -7.37
CA SER A 259 24.22 -16.12 -6.48
C SER A 259 24.00 -17.56 -5.99
N PRO A 260 23.84 -17.78 -4.68
CA PRO A 260 23.45 -19.09 -4.15
C PRO A 260 22.00 -19.46 -4.52
N LEU A 261 21.30 -18.56 -5.18
CA LEU A 261 19.95 -18.80 -5.73
C LEU A 261 20.11 -19.12 -7.21
N PRO A 262 19.58 -20.27 -7.65
CA PRO A 262 19.62 -20.68 -9.05
C PRO A 262 18.81 -19.73 -9.95
#